data_14c50f46a7601b4d086e3e516624e355
#
_entry.id   14c50f46a7601b4d086e3e516624e355
#
_cell.length_a   1.000
_cell.length_b   1.000
_cell.length_c   1.000
_cell.angle_alpha   90.00
_cell.angle_beta   90.00
_cell.angle_gamma   90.00
#
_symmetry.space_group_name_H-M   'P 1'
#
loop_
_entity.id
_entity.type
_entity.pdbx_description
1 polymer ?
#
loop_
_entity_poly.entity_id
_entity_poly.type
_entity_poly.pdbx_seq_one_letter_code
_entity_poly.pdbx_strand_id
1 'polypeptide(L)'
;MKKILFISTRDPYSGRYSGDVIGSNKIINVLNKKNILDVVCFGEKPLSKKNVFKFKKPSFLIRIFYVIKSLFLLQPLQFGLFFSKEMERFISSRADSYDIIFFYHIRSSQYLPKNFKGKKIIEMGDLYSSNYLQTFNNLNLFNPLKYVYLLESALVKKAEINIFTKFDKVILFSKNEIKKINKIFIKKIIHINISIDKIKKKYIFSSKNKKILFIGNLKYLPNKLAIKNFIKNILPKLEKKIPGVNLEVIGDISKINKVLLSSHKRVKFLGVEKNIDKFIKGSFCGLANLRISSGIQGKILSYMSYGLPVICSKKVASNFNKNVLSYSDDNELINKIVSLKNNKKVSTLISKKSLRFINNFTWKKIAKKYLSIIKN
;
A
#
# COMPACT_ATOMS: atom_id res chain seq x y z
N MET A 1 -2.57 -10.20 30.31
CA MET A 1 -2.05 -9.06 29.53
C MET A 1 -0.71 -9.50 28.95
N LYS A 2 -0.47 -9.32 27.64
CA LYS A 2 0.78 -9.75 26.97
C LYS A 2 1.74 -8.58 26.84
N LYS A 3 3.06 -8.86 26.92
CA LYS A 3 4.11 -7.88 26.66
C LYS A 3 4.56 -8.01 25.19
N ILE A 4 4.38 -6.95 24.40
CA ILE A 4 4.55 -6.97 22.94
C ILE A 4 5.62 -5.98 22.54
N LEU A 5 6.58 -6.41 21.71
CA LEU A 5 7.51 -5.54 21.00
C LEU A 5 7.04 -5.33 19.56
N PHE A 6 6.72 -4.10 19.18
CA PHE A 6 6.34 -3.74 17.81
C PHE A 6 7.54 -3.14 17.08
N ILE A 7 7.97 -3.78 15.99
CA ILE A 7 9.14 -3.37 15.22
C ILE A 7 8.72 -2.82 13.86
N SER A 8 9.13 -1.59 13.54
CA SER A 8 8.89 -0.94 12.25
C SER A 8 10.16 -0.28 11.71
N THR A 9 10.40 -0.41 10.41
CA THR A 9 11.50 0.31 9.73
C THR A 9 11.09 1.73 9.29
N ARG A 10 9.93 2.20 9.69
CA ARG A 10 9.43 3.57 9.51
C ARG A 10 8.89 4.09 10.82
N ASP A 11 8.89 5.42 10.97
CA ASP A 11 8.35 6.09 12.15
C ASP A 11 6.81 6.12 12.09
N PRO A 12 6.08 5.35 12.94
CA PRO A 12 4.63 5.40 13.01
C PRO A 12 4.09 6.76 13.46
N TYR A 13 4.93 7.59 14.06
CA TYR A 13 4.57 8.90 14.64
C TYR A 13 5.11 10.09 13.85
N SER A 14 5.59 9.86 12.62
CA SER A 14 6.22 10.90 11.79
C SER A 14 5.27 12.02 11.34
N GLY A 15 3.97 11.90 11.55
CA GLY A 15 2.97 12.85 11.06
C GLY A 15 2.76 12.81 9.53
N ARG A 16 3.51 11.98 8.80
CA ARG A 16 3.35 11.83 7.35
C ARG A 16 2.00 11.19 7.03
N TYR A 17 1.30 11.77 6.08
CA TYR A 17 0.05 11.20 5.58
C TYR A 17 0.33 10.13 4.52
N SER A 18 0.63 8.91 4.98
CA SER A 18 0.88 7.73 4.12
C SER A 18 0.22 6.49 4.72
N GLY A 19 -0.18 5.56 3.86
CA GLY A 19 -0.95 4.38 4.27
C GLY A 19 -0.24 3.51 5.31
N ASP A 20 1.08 3.38 5.20
CA ASP A 20 1.92 2.62 6.12
C ASP A 20 2.04 3.28 7.51
N VAL A 21 2.18 4.61 7.59
CA VAL A 21 2.21 5.35 8.86
C VAL A 21 0.85 5.30 9.55
N ILE A 22 -0.22 5.51 8.80
CA ILE A 22 -1.60 5.44 9.33
C ILE A 22 -1.92 4.01 9.80
N GLY A 23 -1.55 3.00 9.01
CA GLY A 23 -1.78 1.59 9.31
C GLY A 23 -1.06 1.15 10.59
N SER A 24 0.26 1.37 10.67
CA SER A 24 1.05 1.02 11.85
C SER A 24 0.55 1.71 13.12
N ASN A 25 0.22 3.00 13.04
CA ASN A 25 -0.30 3.74 14.19
C ASN A 25 -1.63 3.16 14.70
N LYS A 26 -2.56 2.81 13.80
CA LYS A 26 -3.83 2.17 14.16
C LYS A 26 -3.62 0.82 14.85
N ILE A 27 -2.69 -0.01 14.35
CA ILE A 27 -2.40 -1.31 14.92
C ILE A 27 -1.80 -1.14 16.31
N ILE A 28 -0.79 -0.28 16.46
CA ILE A 28 -0.18 0.07 17.75
C ILE A 28 -1.23 0.48 18.76
N ASN A 29 -2.12 1.41 18.38
CA ASN A 29 -3.18 1.89 19.26
C ASN A 29 -4.16 0.80 19.71
N VAL A 30 -4.46 -0.17 18.84
CA VAL A 30 -5.35 -1.30 19.19
C VAL A 30 -4.65 -2.30 20.08
N LEU A 31 -3.40 -2.65 19.79
CA LEU A 31 -2.63 -3.60 20.57
C LEU A 31 -2.36 -3.06 21.99
N ASN A 32 -2.06 -1.77 22.11
CA ASN A 32 -1.76 -1.11 23.39
C ASN A 32 -2.99 -1.02 24.34
N LYS A 33 -4.22 -1.14 23.84
CA LYS A 33 -5.43 -1.07 24.69
C LYS A 33 -5.54 -2.20 25.72
N LYS A 34 -4.97 -3.35 25.44
CA LYS A 34 -5.12 -4.58 26.25
C LYS A 34 -3.81 -5.27 26.58
N ASN A 35 -2.68 -4.67 26.22
CA ASN A 35 -1.34 -5.24 26.36
C ASN A 35 -0.34 -4.16 26.76
N ILE A 36 0.82 -4.54 27.24
CA ILE A 36 1.99 -3.68 27.38
C ILE A 36 2.71 -3.68 26.04
N LEU A 37 2.85 -2.52 25.40
CA LEU A 37 3.40 -2.40 24.07
C LEU A 37 4.59 -1.46 24.03
N ASP A 38 5.74 -1.97 23.65
CA ASP A 38 6.92 -1.19 23.31
C ASP A 38 7.06 -1.11 21.78
N VAL A 39 7.49 0.05 21.26
CA VAL A 39 7.64 0.31 19.83
C VAL A 39 9.09 0.65 19.52
N VAL A 40 9.69 -0.08 18.60
CA VAL A 40 11.02 0.18 18.05
C VAL A 40 10.90 0.59 16.59
N CYS A 41 11.45 1.77 16.24
CA CYS A 41 11.38 2.26 14.87
C CYS A 41 12.54 3.21 14.52
N PHE A 42 12.71 3.48 13.21
CA PHE A 42 13.56 4.59 12.78
C PHE A 42 12.83 5.92 12.98
N GLY A 43 13.56 6.95 13.44
CA GLY A 43 13.05 8.31 13.59
C GLY A 43 14.13 9.27 14.03
N GLU A 44 13.93 10.58 13.85
CA GLU A 44 14.94 11.60 14.13
C GLU A 44 14.80 12.20 15.52
N LYS A 45 13.61 12.21 16.09
CA LYS A 45 13.36 12.84 17.41
C LYS A 45 12.92 11.81 18.44
N PRO A 46 13.50 11.81 19.64
CA PRO A 46 12.93 11.06 20.75
C PRO A 46 11.49 11.57 21.00
N LEU A 47 10.57 10.66 21.17
CA LEU A 47 9.24 11.01 21.67
C LEU A 47 9.30 10.96 23.20
N SER A 48 8.58 11.86 23.84
CA SER A 48 8.37 11.86 25.31
C SER A 48 7.57 10.64 25.82
N LYS A 49 7.30 9.65 24.98
CA LYS A 49 6.58 8.43 25.36
C LYS A 49 7.56 7.37 25.85
N LYS A 50 7.41 6.94 27.10
CA LYS A 50 8.26 5.92 27.77
C LYS A 50 8.50 4.63 26.96
N ASN A 51 7.56 4.23 26.12
CA ASN A 51 7.57 2.93 25.43
C ASN A 51 7.87 3.05 23.93
N VAL A 52 8.53 4.11 23.46
CA VAL A 52 8.87 4.30 22.04
C VAL A 52 10.36 4.58 21.90
N PHE A 53 11.05 3.63 21.29
CA PHE A 53 12.49 3.65 21.06
C PHE A 53 12.78 3.98 19.60
N LYS A 54 13.35 5.15 19.33
CA LYS A 54 13.68 5.60 17.99
C LYS A 54 15.17 5.56 17.75
N PHE A 55 15.53 4.99 16.60
CA PHE A 55 16.89 4.87 16.11
C PHE A 55 17.10 5.77 14.91
N LYS A 56 18.24 6.43 14.81
CA LYS A 56 18.62 7.17 13.60
C LYS A 56 18.92 6.19 12.48
N LYS A 57 18.51 6.55 11.27
CA LYS A 57 18.94 5.79 10.09
C LYS A 57 20.45 5.98 9.92
N PRO A 58 21.20 4.90 9.61
CA PRO A 58 22.63 5.02 9.34
C PRO A 58 22.91 6.00 8.19
N SER A 59 24.11 6.56 8.16
CA SER A 59 24.58 7.44 7.09
C SER A 59 24.45 6.77 5.71
N PHE A 60 24.50 7.56 4.65
CA PHE A 60 24.36 7.03 3.28
C PHE A 60 25.44 5.97 2.96
N LEU A 61 26.70 6.22 3.32
CA LEU A 61 27.83 5.30 3.10
C LEU A 61 27.64 3.97 3.85
N ILE A 62 27.23 4.02 5.10
CA ILE A 62 26.96 2.83 5.91
C ILE A 62 25.81 2.00 5.29
N ARG A 63 24.78 2.66 4.75
CA ARG A 63 23.69 1.96 4.06
C ARG A 63 24.16 1.29 2.78
N ILE A 64 25.03 1.93 1.99
CA ILE A 64 25.64 1.30 0.79
C ILE A 64 26.43 0.05 1.22
N PHE A 65 27.25 0.14 2.25
CA PHE A 65 27.98 -1.01 2.79
C PHE A 65 27.03 -2.17 3.14
N TYR A 66 25.94 -1.90 3.83
CA TYR A 66 24.95 -2.95 4.17
C TYR A 66 24.18 -3.46 2.96
N VAL A 67 23.95 -2.67 1.92
CA VAL A 67 23.36 -3.13 0.65
C VAL A 67 24.29 -4.13 -0.03
N ILE A 68 25.60 -3.81 -0.12
CA ILE A 68 26.62 -4.70 -0.67
C ILE A 68 26.68 -5.99 0.16
N LYS A 69 26.74 -5.88 1.49
CA LYS A 69 26.71 -7.03 2.39
C LYS A 69 25.45 -7.90 2.18
N SER A 70 24.28 -7.28 1.99
CA SER A 70 23.03 -8.02 1.71
C SER A 70 23.12 -8.81 0.41
N LEU A 71 23.76 -8.24 -0.62
CA LEU A 71 23.97 -8.92 -1.90
C LEU A 71 24.84 -10.19 -1.71
N PHE A 72 25.98 -10.08 -1.02
CA PHE A 72 26.84 -11.24 -0.72
C PHE A 72 26.14 -12.31 0.12
N LEU A 73 25.26 -11.91 1.03
CA LEU A 73 24.46 -12.81 1.85
C LEU A 73 23.20 -13.35 1.15
N LEU A 74 23.01 -13.03 -0.12
CA LEU A 74 21.80 -13.36 -0.90
C LEU A 74 20.51 -12.95 -0.18
N GLN A 75 20.51 -11.74 0.41
CA GLN A 75 19.38 -11.11 1.08
C GLN A 75 18.85 -9.95 0.23
N PRO A 76 17.58 -9.56 0.40
CA PRO A 76 17.02 -8.37 -0.28
C PRO A 76 17.88 -7.12 -0.07
N LEU A 77 18.17 -6.38 -1.14
CA LEU A 77 18.96 -5.15 -1.08
C LEU A 77 18.29 -4.11 -0.16
N GLN A 78 16.97 -4.09 -0.15
CA GLN A 78 16.21 -3.24 0.77
C GLN A 78 16.44 -3.56 2.25
N PHE A 79 16.90 -4.76 2.62
CA PHE A 79 17.27 -5.06 4.00
C PHE A 79 18.48 -4.23 4.41
N GLY A 80 19.55 -4.20 3.60
CA GLY A 80 20.70 -3.34 3.84
C GLY A 80 20.35 -1.85 3.96
N LEU A 81 19.44 -1.34 3.11
CA LEU A 81 18.99 0.05 3.17
C LEU A 81 18.31 0.43 4.50
N PHE A 82 17.75 -0.55 5.21
CA PHE A 82 17.01 -0.39 6.46
C PHE A 82 17.61 -1.18 7.61
N PHE A 83 18.91 -1.48 7.57
CA PHE A 83 19.63 -2.14 8.65
C PHE A 83 20.30 -1.11 9.56
N SER A 84 20.24 -1.34 10.87
CA SER A 84 20.99 -0.64 11.91
C SER A 84 21.47 -1.63 12.95
N LYS A 85 22.78 -1.69 13.16
CA LYS A 85 23.39 -2.58 14.14
C LYS A 85 22.98 -2.21 15.58
N GLU A 86 22.79 -0.92 15.85
CA GLU A 86 22.33 -0.42 17.14
C GLU A 86 20.90 -0.92 17.44
N MET A 87 19.99 -0.77 16.47
CA MET A 87 18.62 -1.27 16.59
C MET A 87 18.57 -2.79 16.75
N GLU A 88 19.40 -3.54 16.00
CA GLU A 88 19.53 -4.99 16.12
C GLU A 88 19.96 -5.42 17.53
N ARG A 89 21.03 -4.80 18.07
CA ARG A 89 21.53 -5.08 19.42
C ARG A 89 20.48 -4.77 20.49
N PHE A 90 19.81 -3.63 20.38
CA PHE A 90 18.74 -3.25 21.29
C PHE A 90 17.60 -4.26 21.33
N ILE A 91 17.15 -4.72 20.14
CA ILE A 91 16.08 -5.72 20.05
C ILE A 91 16.55 -7.06 20.63
N SER A 92 17.75 -7.51 20.28
CA SER A 92 18.27 -8.80 20.70
C SER A 92 18.48 -8.87 22.23
N SER A 93 18.98 -7.79 22.86
CA SER A 93 19.20 -7.75 24.30
C SER A 93 17.92 -7.73 25.15
N ARG A 94 16.77 -7.40 24.55
CA ARG A 94 15.48 -7.28 25.25
C ARG A 94 14.44 -8.30 24.82
N ALA A 95 14.73 -9.08 23.81
CA ALA A 95 13.76 -9.99 23.18
C ALA A 95 13.07 -10.92 24.19
N ASP A 96 13.82 -11.53 25.09
CA ASP A 96 13.31 -12.50 26.05
C ASP A 96 12.35 -11.91 27.09
N SER A 97 12.29 -10.57 27.20
CA SER A 97 11.33 -9.89 28.05
C SER A 97 9.94 -9.73 27.42
N TYR A 98 9.72 -10.19 26.20
CA TYR A 98 8.45 -10.09 25.47
C TYR A 98 7.82 -11.45 25.20
N ASP A 99 6.49 -11.51 25.32
CA ASP A 99 5.70 -12.68 24.92
C ASP A 99 5.58 -12.77 23.39
N ILE A 100 5.53 -11.60 22.73
CA ILE A 100 5.25 -11.47 21.30
C ILE A 100 6.16 -10.40 20.69
N ILE A 101 6.75 -10.71 19.53
CA ILE A 101 7.33 -9.68 18.65
C ILE A 101 6.45 -9.55 17.42
N PHE A 102 5.94 -8.33 17.19
CA PHE A 102 5.13 -7.97 16.04
C PHE A 102 5.96 -7.15 15.05
N PHE A 103 6.18 -7.71 13.87
CA PHE A 103 6.96 -7.10 12.79
C PHE A 103 6.04 -6.42 11.79
N TYR A 104 6.35 -5.17 11.45
CA TYR A 104 5.58 -4.40 10.49
C TYR A 104 6.36 -4.21 9.19
N HIS A 105 5.83 -4.79 8.10
CA HIS A 105 6.45 -4.96 6.78
C HIS A 105 7.67 -5.89 6.74
N ILE A 106 7.93 -6.45 5.55
CA ILE A 106 8.98 -7.44 5.30
C ILE A 106 10.37 -6.99 5.80
N ARG A 107 10.69 -5.70 5.68
CA ARG A 107 12.00 -5.15 6.09
C ARG A 107 12.30 -5.32 7.57
N SER A 108 11.28 -5.33 8.40
CA SER A 108 11.46 -5.52 9.84
C SER A 108 11.85 -6.93 10.21
N SER A 109 11.57 -7.93 9.35
CA SER A 109 11.88 -9.34 9.63
C SER A 109 13.37 -9.63 9.80
N GLN A 110 14.26 -8.79 9.25
CA GLN A 110 15.70 -8.92 9.43
C GLN A 110 16.16 -8.75 10.89
N TYR A 111 15.32 -8.14 11.73
CA TYR A 111 15.59 -7.94 13.15
C TYR A 111 15.05 -9.07 14.04
N LEU A 112 14.66 -10.21 13.47
CA LEU A 112 14.22 -11.36 14.26
C LEU A 112 15.41 -11.94 15.03
N PRO A 113 15.40 -11.92 16.37
CA PRO A 113 16.48 -12.49 17.18
C PRO A 113 16.54 -14.00 17.00
N LYS A 114 17.76 -14.55 16.93
CA LYS A 114 18.00 -15.99 16.61
C LYS A 114 17.33 -16.93 17.62
N ASN A 115 17.35 -16.60 18.90
CA ASN A 115 16.92 -17.47 20.00
C ASN A 115 15.56 -17.10 20.60
N PHE A 116 14.81 -16.16 19.98
CA PHE A 116 13.52 -15.74 20.51
C PHE A 116 12.50 -16.88 20.51
N LYS A 117 12.04 -17.27 21.68
CA LYS A 117 11.07 -18.38 21.88
C LYS A 117 9.61 -17.92 21.88
N GLY A 118 9.36 -16.63 22.08
CA GLY A 118 8.01 -16.07 22.06
C GLY A 118 7.37 -16.09 20.67
N LYS A 119 6.13 -15.63 20.60
CA LYS A 119 5.33 -15.65 19.38
C LYS A 119 5.82 -14.60 18.36
N LYS A 120 6.06 -15.02 17.12
CA LYS A 120 6.55 -14.21 15.99
C LYS A 120 5.42 -13.93 15.02
N ILE A 121 4.98 -12.67 14.95
CA ILE A 121 3.91 -12.24 14.06
C ILE A 121 4.47 -11.21 13.10
N ILE A 122 4.17 -11.33 11.81
CA ILE A 122 4.52 -10.33 10.82
C ILE A 122 3.32 -9.89 9.99
N GLU A 123 3.17 -8.58 9.83
CA GLU A 123 2.31 -8.03 8.80
C GLU A 123 3.15 -7.66 7.58
N MET A 124 3.11 -8.50 6.56
CA MET A 124 3.76 -8.19 5.28
C MET A 124 2.87 -7.28 4.42
N GLY A 125 1.56 -7.43 4.52
CA GLY A 125 0.59 -6.76 3.67
C GLY A 125 0.48 -7.42 2.29
N ASP A 126 1.50 -7.30 1.47
CA ASP A 126 1.57 -7.80 0.10
C ASP A 126 2.77 -8.74 -0.11
N LEU A 127 2.75 -9.53 -1.20
CA LEU A 127 3.92 -10.26 -1.69
C LEU A 127 4.80 -9.31 -2.53
N TYR A 128 5.86 -8.80 -1.93
CA TYR A 128 6.76 -7.83 -2.55
C TYR A 128 7.52 -8.40 -3.75
N SER A 129 7.89 -9.69 -3.72
CA SER A 129 8.54 -10.37 -4.86
C SER A 129 7.70 -10.27 -6.13
N SER A 130 6.39 -10.48 -6.03
CA SER A 130 5.47 -10.35 -7.15
C SER A 130 5.40 -8.93 -7.70
N ASN A 131 5.50 -7.91 -6.84
CA ASN A 131 5.49 -6.50 -7.25
C ASN A 131 6.78 -6.15 -8.02
N TYR A 132 7.93 -6.58 -7.54
CA TYR A 132 9.21 -6.35 -8.22
C TYR A 132 9.30 -7.07 -9.56
N LEU A 133 8.83 -8.31 -9.66
CA LEU A 133 8.77 -9.04 -10.93
C LEU A 133 7.86 -8.33 -11.96
N GLN A 134 6.72 -7.81 -11.51
CA GLN A 134 5.85 -7.02 -12.38
C GLN A 134 6.52 -5.74 -12.83
N THR A 135 7.29 -5.09 -11.95
CA THR A 135 8.05 -3.88 -12.30
C THR A 135 9.10 -4.19 -13.35
N PHE A 136 9.86 -5.28 -13.18
CA PHE A 136 10.79 -5.81 -14.19
C PHE A 136 10.10 -5.96 -15.55
N ASN A 137 8.96 -6.65 -15.62
CA ASN A 137 8.24 -6.94 -16.86
C ASN A 137 7.69 -5.68 -17.57
N ASN A 138 7.52 -4.57 -16.85
CA ASN A 138 6.95 -3.33 -17.39
C ASN A 138 7.98 -2.22 -17.64
N LEU A 139 9.25 -2.44 -17.33
CA LEU A 139 10.32 -1.50 -17.65
C LEU A 139 10.95 -1.83 -19.01
N ASN A 140 11.43 -0.77 -19.69
CA ASN A 140 12.16 -0.90 -20.96
C ASN A 140 13.45 -1.71 -20.74
N LEU A 141 13.87 -2.49 -21.74
CA LEU A 141 15.08 -3.31 -21.72
C LEU A 141 16.36 -2.49 -21.44
N PHE A 142 16.43 -1.27 -21.97
CA PHE A 142 17.57 -0.39 -21.77
C PHE A 142 17.59 0.33 -20.40
N ASN A 143 16.60 0.11 -19.54
CA ASN A 143 16.60 0.70 -18.22
C ASN A 143 17.37 -0.18 -17.24
N PRO A 144 18.54 0.23 -16.70
CA PRO A 144 19.37 -0.59 -15.83
C PRO A 144 18.64 -1.01 -14.52
N LEU A 145 17.72 -0.18 -14.04
CA LEU A 145 16.89 -0.51 -12.86
C LEU A 145 16.02 -1.75 -13.09
N LYS A 146 15.73 -2.11 -14.33
CA LYS A 146 15.00 -3.34 -14.68
C LYS A 146 15.68 -4.57 -14.07
N TYR A 147 16.97 -4.67 -14.22
CA TYR A 147 17.75 -5.83 -13.74
C TYR A 147 17.89 -5.82 -12.22
N VAL A 148 17.97 -4.65 -11.60
CA VAL A 148 17.89 -4.52 -10.14
C VAL A 148 16.55 -5.04 -9.63
N TYR A 149 15.44 -4.76 -10.29
CA TYR A 149 14.12 -5.27 -9.91
C TYR A 149 14.00 -6.80 -10.10
N LEU A 150 14.65 -7.38 -11.11
CA LEU A 150 14.70 -8.83 -11.29
C LEU A 150 15.43 -9.50 -10.13
N LEU A 151 16.65 -9.03 -9.84
CA LEU A 151 17.45 -9.52 -8.72
C LEU A 151 16.70 -9.38 -7.40
N GLU A 152 16.20 -8.20 -7.11
CA GLU A 152 15.45 -7.94 -5.86
C GLU A 152 14.20 -8.82 -5.76
N SER A 153 13.51 -9.10 -6.87
CA SER A 153 12.37 -10.02 -6.89
C SER A 153 12.76 -11.42 -6.41
N ALA A 154 13.89 -11.96 -6.88
CA ALA A 154 14.38 -13.26 -6.48
C ALA A 154 14.81 -13.31 -5.01
N LEU A 155 15.57 -12.30 -4.57
CA LEU A 155 16.06 -12.20 -3.19
C LEU A 155 14.89 -12.02 -2.20
N VAL A 156 13.90 -11.20 -2.55
CA VAL A 156 12.70 -11.01 -1.74
C VAL A 156 11.85 -12.26 -1.69
N LYS A 157 11.72 -13.03 -2.78
CA LYS A 157 11.00 -14.31 -2.77
C LYS A 157 11.63 -15.31 -1.80
N LYS A 158 12.96 -15.37 -1.77
CA LYS A 158 13.70 -16.19 -0.78
C LYS A 158 13.41 -15.72 0.66
N ALA A 159 13.40 -14.41 0.90
CA ALA A 159 13.07 -13.85 2.21
C ALA A 159 11.61 -14.13 2.62
N GLU A 160 10.65 -14.07 1.69
CA GLU A 160 9.24 -14.42 1.93
C GLU A 160 9.09 -15.88 2.36
N ILE A 161 9.80 -16.82 1.72
CA ILE A 161 9.81 -18.24 2.10
C ILE A 161 10.40 -18.41 3.51
N ASN A 162 11.51 -17.74 3.83
CA ASN A 162 12.09 -17.75 5.18
C ASN A 162 11.12 -17.22 6.23
N ILE A 163 10.33 -16.17 5.90
CA ILE A 163 9.30 -15.64 6.80
C ILE A 163 8.21 -16.69 7.02
N PHE A 164 7.70 -17.33 5.98
CA PHE A 164 6.68 -18.38 6.11
C PHE A 164 7.17 -19.57 6.96
N THR A 165 8.46 -19.86 6.92
CA THR A 165 9.06 -20.93 7.73
C THR A 165 9.19 -20.50 9.20
N LYS A 166 9.76 -19.33 9.47
CA LYS A 166 10.21 -18.91 10.80
C LYS A 166 9.13 -18.23 11.65
N PHE A 167 8.11 -17.64 11.04
CA PHE A 167 7.06 -16.90 11.75
C PHE A 167 5.87 -17.81 12.09
N ASP A 168 5.21 -17.52 13.20
CA ASP A 168 4.04 -18.26 13.66
C ASP A 168 2.77 -17.78 12.94
N LYS A 169 2.68 -16.48 12.68
CA LYS A 169 1.57 -15.87 11.94
C LYS A 169 2.08 -14.81 10.95
N VAL A 170 1.60 -14.89 9.71
CA VAL A 170 1.91 -13.94 8.63
C VAL A 170 0.61 -13.33 8.12
N ILE A 171 0.52 -12.01 8.17
CA ILE A 171 -0.68 -11.27 7.76
C ILE A 171 -0.50 -10.76 6.34
N LEU A 172 -1.45 -11.09 5.47
CA LEU A 172 -1.55 -10.63 4.09
C LEU A 172 -2.92 -10.02 3.80
N PHE A 173 -2.94 -9.02 2.91
CA PHE A 173 -4.16 -8.25 2.60
C PHE A 173 -4.95 -8.82 1.42
N SER A 174 -4.31 -9.54 0.51
CA SER A 174 -4.92 -10.04 -0.72
C SER A 174 -5.16 -11.54 -0.70
N LYS A 175 -6.43 -11.95 -0.82
CA LYS A 175 -6.80 -13.37 -1.00
C LYS A 175 -6.19 -13.95 -2.27
N ASN A 176 -6.03 -13.14 -3.32
CA ASN A 176 -5.42 -13.60 -4.58
C ASN A 176 -3.92 -13.87 -4.46
N GLU A 177 -3.22 -13.15 -3.58
CA GLU A 177 -1.82 -13.46 -3.28
C GLU A 177 -1.70 -14.69 -2.40
N ILE A 178 -2.58 -14.83 -1.39
CA ILE A 178 -2.62 -16.02 -0.53
C ILE A 178 -2.79 -17.31 -1.34
N LYS A 179 -3.63 -17.31 -2.38
CA LYS A 179 -3.82 -18.46 -3.27
C LYS A 179 -2.54 -18.90 -4.01
N LYS A 180 -1.52 -18.03 -4.12
CA LYS A 180 -0.24 -18.32 -4.78
C LYS A 180 0.80 -18.91 -3.82
N ILE A 181 0.52 -18.94 -2.52
CA ILE A 181 1.43 -19.46 -1.50
C ILE A 181 1.31 -20.98 -1.44
N ASN A 182 2.44 -21.66 -1.25
CA ASN A 182 2.45 -23.09 -1.08
C ASN A 182 1.55 -23.51 0.10
N LYS A 183 0.75 -24.56 -0.13
CA LYS A 183 -0.25 -25.07 0.82
C LYS A 183 0.34 -25.41 2.20
N ILE A 184 1.61 -25.82 2.28
CA ILE A 184 2.30 -26.12 3.55
C ILE A 184 2.33 -24.94 4.53
N PHE A 185 2.32 -23.67 4.02
CA PHE A 185 2.37 -22.45 4.84
C PHE A 185 1.00 -21.89 5.18
N ILE A 186 -0.09 -22.38 4.55
CA ILE A 186 -1.43 -21.76 4.65
C ILE A 186 -1.93 -21.65 6.09
N LYS A 187 -1.63 -22.61 6.96
CA LYS A 187 -2.04 -22.60 8.38
C LYS A 187 -1.46 -21.39 9.16
N LYS A 188 -0.36 -20.81 8.69
CA LYS A 188 0.28 -19.63 9.30
C LYS A 188 -0.23 -18.31 8.71
N ILE A 189 -0.89 -18.35 7.53
CA ILE A 189 -1.31 -17.15 6.83
C ILE A 189 -2.67 -16.67 7.34
N ILE A 190 -2.74 -15.38 7.66
CA ILE A 190 -3.96 -14.74 8.11
C ILE A 190 -4.35 -13.64 7.12
N HIS A 191 -5.57 -13.74 6.60
CA HIS A 191 -6.11 -12.69 5.75
C HIS A 191 -6.74 -11.58 6.60
N ILE A 192 -6.16 -10.37 6.51
CA ILE A 192 -6.74 -9.15 7.06
C ILE A 192 -6.84 -8.12 5.94
N ASN A 193 -8.01 -7.52 5.77
CA ASN A 193 -8.19 -6.44 4.79
C ASN A 193 -7.49 -5.15 5.25
N ILE A 194 -7.05 -4.33 4.30
CA ILE A 194 -6.70 -2.93 4.57
C ILE A 194 -7.95 -2.23 5.10
N SER A 195 -7.80 -1.35 6.09
CA SER A 195 -8.93 -0.66 6.70
C SER A 195 -9.20 0.71 6.10
N ILE A 196 -10.46 1.10 6.14
CA ILE A 196 -10.91 2.49 6.05
C ILE A 196 -11.41 2.98 7.42
N ASP A 197 -11.39 4.30 7.64
CA ASP A 197 -11.88 4.86 8.90
C ASP A 197 -13.40 4.77 9.00
N LYS A 198 -14.10 5.34 8.03
CA LYS A 198 -15.56 5.37 7.94
C LYS A 198 -16.05 5.47 6.50
N ILE A 199 -17.29 5.06 6.31
CA ILE A 199 -18.01 5.24 5.05
C ILE A 199 -18.61 6.64 5.06
N LYS A 200 -18.35 7.43 4.00
CA LYS A 200 -18.77 8.84 3.91
C LYS A 200 -19.97 9.07 3.00
N LYS A 201 -20.17 8.23 1.98
CA LYS A 201 -21.33 8.24 1.06
C LYS A 201 -21.69 9.63 0.50
N LYS A 202 -20.71 10.33 -0.09
CA LYS A 202 -20.89 11.72 -0.60
C LYS A 202 -21.09 11.80 -2.12
N TYR A 203 -20.91 10.71 -2.86
CA TYR A 203 -21.08 10.71 -4.31
C TYR A 203 -22.56 10.82 -4.68
N ILE A 204 -22.85 11.77 -5.57
CA ILE A 204 -24.14 11.95 -6.23
C ILE A 204 -23.89 12.03 -7.73
N PHE A 205 -24.62 11.24 -8.50
CA PHE A 205 -24.55 11.29 -9.95
C PHE A 205 -25.03 12.66 -10.47
N SER A 206 -24.25 13.25 -11.35
CA SER A 206 -24.67 14.41 -12.13
C SER A 206 -24.05 14.37 -13.53
N SER A 207 -24.87 14.57 -14.54
CA SER A 207 -24.41 14.72 -15.92
C SER A 207 -23.55 15.96 -16.16
N LYS A 208 -23.56 16.91 -15.24
CA LYS A 208 -22.67 18.11 -15.27
C LYS A 208 -21.26 17.83 -14.74
N ASN A 209 -21.05 16.73 -14.00
CA ASN A 209 -19.72 16.40 -13.47
C ASN A 209 -18.75 16.08 -14.61
N LYS A 210 -17.57 16.70 -14.60
CA LYS A 210 -16.54 16.54 -15.65
C LYS A 210 -15.18 16.07 -15.08
N LYS A 211 -15.10 15.77 -13.78
CA LYS A 211 -13.84 15.40 -13.13
C LYS A 211 -13.65 13.91 -13.01
N ILE A 212 -12.46 13.46 -13.41
CA ILE A 212 -11.89 12.14 -13.10
C ILE A 212 -10.90 12.34 -11.95
N LEU A 213 -11.00 11.56 -10.90
CA LEU A 213 -10.13 11.68 -9.73
C LEU A 213 -9.10 10.55 -9.69
N PHE A 214 -7.82 10.90 -9.56
CA PHE A 214 -6.74 9.96 -9.29
C PHE A 214 -6.07 10.28 -7.96
N ILE A 215 -5.98 9.29 -7.06
CA ILE A 215 -5.26 9.40 -5.79
C ILE A 215 -4.02 8.51 -5.84
N GLY A 216 -2.83 9.07 -5.55
CA GLY A 216 -1.62 8.26 -5.46
C GLY A 216 -0.35 9.08 -5.43
N ASN A 217 0.65 8.59 -4.69
CA ASN A 217 1.99 9.16 -4.70
C ASN A 217 2.66 8.90 -6.05
N LEU A 218 2.99 9.96 -6.80
CA LEU A 218 3.62 9.87 -8.13
C LEU A 218 5.14 9.65 -8.08
N LYS A 219 5.77 9.66 -6.90
CA LYS A 219 7.13 9.15 -6.71
C LYS A 219 7.15 7.61 -6.82
N TYR A 220 6.01 6.96 -6.61
CA TYR A 220 5.86 5.53 -6.81
C TYR A 220 5.64 5.21 -8.29
N LEU A 221 6.56 4.43 -8.86
CA LEU A 221 6.63 4.16 -10.29
C LEU A 221 5.30 3.69 -10.94
N PRO A 222 4.55 2.74 -10.36
CA PRO A 222 3.27 2.31 -10.94
C PRO A 222 2.26 3.45 -11.13
N ASN A 223 2.18 4.37 -10.17
CA ASN A 223 1.28 5.54 -10.27
C ASN A 223 1.77 6.50 -11.36
N LYS A 224 3.08 6.76 -11.41
CA LYS A 224 3.70 7.63 -12.43
C LYS A 224 3.42 7.11 -13.84
N LEU A 225 3.65 5.81 -14.08
CA LEU A 225 3.39 5.19 -15.38
C LEU A 225 1.91 5.24 -15.76
N ALA A 226 1.01 4.98 -14.81
CA ALA A 226 -0.42 5.04 -15.01
C ALA A 226 -0.89 6.44 -15.46
N ILE A 227 -0.44 7.48 -14.78
CA ILE A 227 -0.80 8.86 -15.12
C ILE A 227 -0.17 9.30 -16.44
N LYS A 228 1.10 8.95 -16.68
CA LYS A 228 1.76 9.25 -17.97
C LYS A 228 1.00 8.63 -19.15
N ASN A 229 0.61 7.35 -19.05
CA ASN A 229 -0.18 6.69 -20.08
C ASN A 229 -1.55 7.36 -20.26
N PHE A 230 -2.22 7.70 -19.16
CA PHE A 230 -3.54 8.34 -19.21
C PHE A 230 -3.49 9.68 -19.93
N ILE A 231 -2.53 10.55 -19.57
CA ILE A 231 -2.39 11.88 -20.17
C ILE A 231 -2.05 11.76 -21.65
N LYS A 232 -1.11 10.88 -22.03
CA LYS A 232 -0.63 10.76 -23.39
C LYS A 232 -1.63 10.09 -24.33
N ASN A 233 -2.27 9.00 -23.90
CA ASN A 233 -2.97 8.09 -24.80
C ASN A 233 -4.49 8.09 -24.59
N ILE A 234 -4.99 8.45 -23.41
CA ILE A 234 -6.41 8.32 -23.04
C ILE A 234 -7.13 9.66 -23.04
N LEU A 235 -6.53 10.65 -22.34
CA LEU A 235 -7.19 11.95 -22.12
C LEU A 235 -7.54 12.68 -23.44
N PRO A 236 -6.66 12.75 -24.48
CA PRO A 236 -7.01 13.39 -25.75
C PRO A 236 -8.23 12.73 -26.45
N LYS A 237 -8.35 11.40 -26.35
CA LYS A 237 -9.48 10.67 -26.94
C LYS A 237 -10.77 10.90 -26.12
N LEU A 238 -10.64 11.04 -24.79
CA LEU A 238 -11.77 11.37 -23.91
C LEU A 238 -12.27 12.79 -24.13
N GLU A 239 -11.40 13.77 -24.37
CA GLU A 239 -11.81 15.16 -24.65
C GLU A 239 -12.73 15.27 -25.88
N LYS A 240 -12.49 14.43 -26.90
CA LYS A 240 -13.36 14.35 -28.08
C LYS A 240 -14.77 13.80 -27.75
N LYS A 241 -14.86 12.88 -26.77
CA LYS A 241 -16.13 12.23 -26.40
C LYS A 241 -16.84 12.94 -25.21
N ILE A 242 -16.11 13.62 -24.36
CA ILE A 242 -16.59 14.33 -23.19
C ILE A 242 -15.96 15.73 -23.15
N PRO A 243 -16.53 16.71 -23.83
CA PRO A 243 -15.98 18.06 -23.86
C PRO A 243 -15.84 18.65 -22.44
N GLY A 244 -14.62 19.14 -22.15
CA GLY A 244 -14.31 19.73 -20.85
C GLY A 244 -14.01 18.70 -19.74
N VAL A 245 -13.83 17.43 -20.05
CA VAL A 245 -13.33 16.45 -19.08
C VAL A 245 -11.96 16.88 -18.54
N ASN A 246 -11.73 16.68 -17.24
CA ASN A 246 -10.45 16.97 -16.62
C ASN A 246 -10.03 15.86 -15.64
N LEU A 247 -8.72 15.78 -15.41
CA LEU A 247 -8.11 14.87 -14.47
C LEU A 247 -7.58 15.65 -13.26
N GLU A 248 -8.07 15.34 -12.07
CA GLU A 248 -7.51 15.84 -10.81
C GLU A 248 -6.65 14.74 -10.15
N VAL A 249 -5.39 15.06 -9.85
CA VAL A 249 -4.42 14.14 -9.27
C VAL A 249 -4.04 14.60 -7.86
N ILE A 250 -4.37 13.76 -6.87
CA ILE A 250 -4.02 13.97 -5.47
C ILE A 250 -2.89 13.04 -5.07
N GLY A 251 -1.81 13.59 -4.55
CA GLY A 251 -0.66 12.85 -4.04
C GLY A 251 0.65 13.60 -4.21
N ASP A 252 1.70 13.05 -3.59
CA ASP A 252 3.03 13.64 -3.66
C ASP A 252 3.62 13.46 -5.07
N ILE A 253 4.17 14.55 -5.61
CA ILE A 253 4.82 14.60 -6.93
C ILE A 253 6.14 15.37 -6.84
N SER A 254 7.23 14.83 -7.40
CA SER A 254 8.48 15.58 -7.53
C SER A 254 8.34 16.74 -8.52
N LYS A 255 9.11 17.84 -8.31
CA LYS A 255 9.10 19.01 -9.21
C LYS A 255 9.32 18.62 -10.69
N ILE A 256 10.30 17.76 -10.96
CA ILE A 256 10.62 17.28 -12.33
C ILE A 256 9.43 16.53 -12.94
N ASN A 257 8.79 15.63 -12.18
CA ASN A 257 7.62 14.91 -12.66
C ASN A 257 6.42 15.84 -12.89
N LYS A 258 6.28 16.90 -12.10
CA LYS A 258 5.23 17.90 -12.28
C LYS A 258 5.40 18.62 -13.62
N VAL A 259 6.60 19.08 -13.94
CA VAL A 259 6.91 19.75 -15.23
C VAL A 259 6.61 18.81 -16.41
N LEU A 260 7.09 17.56 -16.36
CA LEU A 260 6.88 16.59 -17.45
C LEU A 260 5.42 16.16 -17.65
N LEU A 261 4.59 16.26 -16.62
CA LEU A 261 3.20 15.81 -16.67
C LEU A 261 2.18 16.96 -16.74
N SER A 262 2.59 18.21 -16.46
CA SER A 262 1.71 19.40 -16.46
C SER A 262 1.48 20.00 -17.83
N SER A 263 2.03 19.43 -18.89
CA SER A 263 1.91 19.93 -20.28
C SER A 263 0.46 19.91 -20.81
N HIS A 264 -0.47 19.30 -20.10
CA HIS A 264 -1.86 19.19 -20.55
C HIS A 264 -2.78 20.08 -19.69
N LYS A 265 -3.41 21.07 -20.30
CA LYS A 265 -4.28 22.06 -19.62
C LYS A 265 -5.48 21.48 -18.86
N ARG A 266 -5.86 20.23 -19.15
CA ARG A 266 -6.96 19.50 -18.48
C ARG A 266 -6.51 18.65 -17.29
N VAL A 267 -5.25 18.76 -16.87
CA VAL A 267 -4.70 18.01 -15.73
C VAL A 267 -4.33 18.96 -14.60
N LYS A 268 -4.86 18.70 -13.42
CA LYS A 268 -4.54 19.45 -12.20
C LYS A 268 -3.85 18.56 -11.17
N PHE A 269 -2.65 18.95 -10.76
CA PHE A 269 -1.91 18.31 -9.67
C PHE A 269 -2.11 19.08 -8.38
N LEU A 270 -2.77 18.46 -7.40
CA LEU A 270 -3.27 19.10 -6.19
C LEU A 270 -2.35 18.94 -4.97
N GLY A 271 -1.28 18.11 -5.13
CA GLY A 271 -0.40 17.78 -4.01
C GLY A 271 -1.01 16.80 -3.03
N VAL A 272 -0.44 16.75 -1.81
CA VAL A 272 -0.92 15.87 -0.74
C VAL A 272 -2.10 16.52 -0.02
N GLU A 273 -3.23 15.84 -0.02
CA GLU A 273 -4.47 16.31 0.62
C GLU A 273 -4.92 15.30 1.69
N LYS A 274 -5.09 15.79 2.92
CA LYS A 274 -5.61 14.99 4.04
C LYS A 274 -7.10 14.74 3.93
N ASN A 275 -7.85 15.71 3.41
CA ASN A 275 -9.29 15.61 3.22
C ASN A 275 -9.64 15.72 1.73
N ILE A 276 -10.13 14.63 1.17
CA ILE A 276 -10.52 14.55 -0.24
C ILE A 276 -12.01 14.87 -0.48
N ASP A 277 -12.76 15.23 0.54
CA ASP A 277 -14.23 15.48 0.48
C ASP A 277 -14.59 16.50 -0.61
N LYS A 278 -13.83 17.60 -0.68
CA LYS A 278 -14.06 18.67 -1.67
C LYS A 278 -13.83 18.22 -3.13
N PHE A 279 -12.99 17.20 -3.32
CA PHE A 279 -12.66 16.71 -4.67
C PHE A 279 -13.65 15.66 -5.17
N ILE A 280 -14.40 15.00 -4.27
CA ILE A 280 -15.47 14.08 -4.64
C ILE A 280 -16.61 14.83 -5.33
N LYS A 281 -16.93 16.05 -4.86
CA LYS A 281 -17.91 16.92 -5.51
C LYS A 281 -17.42 17.30 -6.91
N GLY A 282 -18.28 17.07 -7.91
CA GLY A 282 -17.96 17.29 -9.32
C GLY A 282 -17.15 16.16 -9.99
N SER A 283 -16.73 15.11 -9.24
CA SER A 283 -16.15 13.91 -9.81
C SER A 283 -17.22 12.89 -10.20
N PHE A 284 -17.05 12.23 -11.35
CA PHE A 284 -17.96 11.18 -11.76
C PHE A 284 -17.32 9.78 -11.66
N CYS A 285 -16.00 9.66 -11.60
CA CYS A 285 -15.33 8.40 -11.32
C CYS A 285 -13.96 8.60 -10.64
N GLY A 286 -13.55 7.58 -9.89
CA GLY A 286 -12.18 7.38 -9.40
C GLY A 286 -11.42 6.43 -10.32
N LEU A 287 -10.18 6.78 -10.66
CA LEU A 287 -9.34 6.04 -11.59
C LEU A 287 -8.21 5.29 -10.86
N ALA A 288 -8.03 4.01 -11.22
CA ALA A 288 -6.90 3.18 -10.77
C ALA A 288 -6.35 2.33 -11.93
N ASN A 289 -5.87 3.00 -12.97
CA ASN A 289 -5.38 2.42 -14.23
C ASN A 289 -3.94 1.86 -14.11
N LEU A 290 -3.68 1.08 -13.06
CA LEU A 290 -2.35 0.54 -12.80
C LEU A 290 -2.06 -0.71 -13.65
N ARG A 291 -0.93 -0.71 -14.37
CA ARG A 291 -0.39 -1.90 -15.06
C ARG A 291 0.43 -2.78 -14.12
N ILE A 292 1.08 -2.16 -13.13
CA ILE A 292 1.84 -2.80 -12.07
C ILE A 292 1.03 -2.68 -10.78
N SER A 293 0.63 -3.79 -10.20
CA SER A 293 -0.14 -3.80 -8.96
C SER A 293 -0.01 -5.15 -8.26
N SER A 294 0.28 -5.09 -6.98
CA SER A 294 0.13 -6.19 -6.01
C SER A 294 -0.88 -5.79 -4.95
N GLY A 295 -1.45 -6.77 -4.29
CA GLY A 295 -2.32 -6.56 -3.14
C GLY A 295 -3.58 -5.73 -3.40
N ILE A 296 -4.07 -5.13 -2.33
CA ILE A 296 -5.27 -4.28 -2.36
C ILE A 296 -4.87 -2.81 -2.47
N GLN A 297 -5.45 -2.10 -3.43
CA GLN A 297 -5.15 -0.69 -3.66
C GLN A 297 -5.98 0.22 -2.76
N GLY A 298 -5.33 0.87 -1.80
CA GLY A 298 -5.97 1.76 -0.82
C GLY A 298 -6.78 2.90 -1.46
N LYS A 299 -6.35 3.44 -2.61
CA LYS A 299 -7.09 4.45 -3.35
C LYS A 299 -8.51 4.00 -3.76
N ILE A 300 -8.66 2.74 -4.14
CA ILE A 300 -9.97 2.17 -4.50
C ILE A 300 -10.87 2.13 -3.27
N LEU A 301 -10.34 1.71 -2.12
CA LEU A 301 -11.10 1.73 -0.87
C LEU A 301 -11.52 3.15 -0.50
N SER A 302 -10.63 4.12 -0.75
CA SER A 302 -10.97 5.54 -0.55
C SER A 302 -12.14 5.97 -1.45
N TYR A 303 -12.10 5.71 -2.76
CA TYR A 303 -13.21 6.04 -3.67
C TYR A 303 -14.51 5.35 -3.25
N MET A 304 -14.44 4.04 -2.95
CA MET A 304 -15.60 3.26 -2.51
C MET A 304 -16.22 3.80 -1.23
N SER A 305 -15.42 4.32 -0.28
CA SER A 305 -15.93 4.88 0.97
C SER A 305 -16.82 6.12 0.76
N TYR A 306 -16.63 6.81 -0.34
CA TYR A 306 -17.48 7.91 -0.77
C TYR A 306 -18.63 7.48 -1.68
N GLY A 307 -18.66 6.23 -2.11
CA GLY A 307 -19.56 5.73 -3.15
C GLY A 307 -19.20 6.23 -4.55
N LEU A 308 -18.02 6.80 -4.76
CA LEU A 308 -17.55 7.22 -6.07
C LEU A 308 -17.31 5.97 -6.95
N PRO A 309 -17.95 5.87 -8.14
CA PRO A 309 -17.72 4.75 -9.06
C PRO A 309 -16.24 4.62 -9.41
N VAL A 310 -15.72 3.38 -9.42
CA VAL A 310 -14.29 3.12 -9.64
C VAL A 310 -14.09 2.39 -10.96
N ILE A 311 -13.13 2.88 -11.74
CA ILE A 311 -12.58 2.18 -12.91
C ILE A 311 -11.14 1.79 -12.64
N CYS A 312 -10.80 0.53 -12.89
CA CYS A 312 -9.44 0.04 -12.72
C CYS A 312 -9.09 -1.04 -13.76
N SER A 313 -7.79 -1.30 -13.94
CA SER A 313 -7.32 -2.39 -14.80
C SER A 313 -7.84 -3.75 -14.29
N LYS A 314 -8.05 -4.71 -15.21
CA LYS A 314 -8.52 -6.09 -14.89
C LYS A 314 -7.70 -6.74 -13.78
N LYS A 315 -6.39 -6.51 -13.78
CA LYS A 315 -5.48 -7.00 -12.75
C LYS A 315 -5.81 -6.46 -11.34
N VAL A 316 -6.06 -5.17 -11.23
CA VAL A 316 -6.44 -4.51 -9.97
C VAL A 316 -7.83 -4.96 -9.54
N ALA A 317 -8.78 -5.06 -10.49
CA ALA A 317 -10.17 -5.44 -10.26
C ALA A 317 -10.33 -6.83 -9.64
N SER A 318 -9.37 -7.73 -9.86
CA SER A 318 -9.40 -9.10 -9.32
C SER A 318 -9.55 -9.18 -7.79
N ASN A 319 -9.13 -8.15 -7.06
CA ASN A 319 -9.30 -8.04 -5.62
C ASN A 319 -10.66 -7.44 -5.19
N PHE A 320 -11.45 -6.92 -6.13
CA PHE A 320 -12.69 -6.18 -5.84
C PHE A 320 -13.93 -6.81 -6.49
N ASN A 321 -13.75 -7.89 -7.28
CA ASN A 321 -14.81 -8.57 -8.02
C ASN A 321 -15.67 -7.58 -8.86
N LYS A 322 -16.98 -7.82 -8.95
CA LYS A 322 -17.93 -6.97 -9.69
C LYS A 322 -18.31 -5.65 -8.97
N ASN A 323 -17.53 -5.23 -7.96
CA ASN A 323 -17.79 -3.99 -7.19
C ASN A 323 -17.09 -2.76 -7.80
N VAL A 324 -16.29 -2.95 -8.84
CA VAL A 324 -15.63 -1.93 -9.64
C VAL A 324 -15.84 -2.23 -11.13
N LEU A 325 -15.65 -1.24 -11.99
CA LEU A 325 -15.55 -1.47 -13.43
C LEU A 325 -14.11 -1.81 -13.79
N SER A 326 -13.92 -2.95 -14.43
CA SER A 326 -12.60 -3.37 -14.94
C SER A 326 -12.50 -3.14 -16.44
N TYR A 327 -11.28 -2.95 -16.93
CA TYR A 327 -10.98 -2.83 -18.35
C TYR A 327 -9.71 -3.62 -18.70
N SER A 328 -9.60 -4.07 -19.94
CA SER A 328 -8.45 -4.84 -20.46
C SER A 328 -7.53 -3.98 -21.31
N ASP A 329 -8.07 -3.04 -22.08
CA ASP A 329 -7.34 -2.16 -22.98
C ASP A 329 -7.80 -0.69 -22.89
N ASP A 330 -7.10 0.20 -23.59
CA ASP A 330 -7.32 1.63 -23.54
C ASP A 330 -8.66 2.05 -24.14
N ASN A 331 -9.17 1.33 -25.16
CA ASN A 331 -10.46 1.63 -25.79
C ASN A 331 -11.62 1.24 -24.86
N GLU A 332 -11.52 0.09 -24.22
CA GLU A 332 -12.49 -0.34 -23.20
C GLU A 332 -12.51 0.63 -22.02
N LEU A 333 -11.34 1.12 -21.58
CA LEU A 333 -11.24 2.16 -20.54
C LEU A 333 -12.02 3.42 -20.93
N ILE A 334 -11.80 3.92 -22.13
CA ILE A 334 -12.48 5.11 -22.66
C ILE A 334 -14.00 4.91 -22.68
N ASN A 335 -14.47 3.79 -23.24
CA ASN A 335 -15.90 3.50 -23.34
C ASN A 335 -16.56 3.38 -21.97
N LYS A 336 -15.90 2.76 -20.99
CA LYS A 336 -16.42 2.66 -19.62
C LYS A 336 -16.43 4.01 -18.87
N ILE A 337 -15.44 4.88 -19.12
CA ILE A 337 -15.45 6.26 -18.59
C ILE A 337 -16.64 7.03 -19.16
N VAL A 338 -16.87 6.95 -20.48
CA VAL A 338 -18.02 7.59 -21.14
C VAL A 338 -19.35 7.03 -20.61
N SER A 339 -19.44 5.71 -20.42
CA SER A 339 -20.63 5.09 -19.83
C SER A 339 -20.93 5.59 -18.42
N LEU A 340 -19.91 5.69 -17.54
CA LEU A 340 -20.10 6.25 -16.19
C LEU A 340 -20.54 7.71 -16.21
N LYS A 341 -20.06 8.48 -17.17
CA LYS A 341 -20.42 9.89 -17.30
C LYS A 341 -21.86 10.08 -17.72
N ASN A 342 -22.34 9.28 -18.66
CA ASN A 342 -23.61 9.50 -19.34
C ASN A 342 -24.76 8.61 -18.82
N ASN A 343 -24.44 7.49 -18.15
CA ASN A 343 -25.45 6.54 -17.70
C ASN A 343 -25.62 6.53 -16.17
N LYS A 344 -26.70 7.18 -15.70
CA LYS A 344 -27.07 7.25 -14.28
C LYS A 344 -27.28 5.87 -13.67
N LYS A 345 -27.93 4.93 -14.40
CA LYS A 345 -28.21 3.57 -13.88
C LYS A 345 -26.91 2.83 -13.58
N VAL A 346 -25.96 2.84 -14.54
CA VAL A 346 -24.63 2.20 -14.37
C VAL A 346 -23.86 2.81 -13.19
N SER A 347 -23.74 4.14 -13.14
CA SER A 347 -23.02 4.83 -12.09
C SER A 347 -23.61 4.58 -10.71
N THR A 348 -24.94 4.63 -10.59
CA THR A 348 -25.63 4.38 -9.31
C THR A 348 -25.48 2.91 -8.89
N LEU A 349 -25.53 1.97 -9.82
CA LEU A 349 -25.36 0.55 -9.54
C LEU A 349 -23.95 0.26 -8.99
N ILE A 350 -22.91 0.79 -9.64
CA ILE A 350 -21.51 0.59 -9.19
C ILE A 350 -21.29 1.28 -7.84
N SER A 351 -21.82 2.49 -7.63
CA SER A 351 -21.77 3.18 -6.35
C SER A 351 -22.39 2.35 -5.22
N LYS A 352 -23.59 1.81 -5.41
CA LYS A 352 -24.26 0.95 -4.43
C LYS A 352 -23.47 -0.34 -4.14
N LYS A 353 -22.92 -1.02 -5.16
CA LYS A 353 -22.08 -2.21 -5.00
C LYS A 353 -20.81 -1.87 -4.21
N SER A 354 -20.14 -0.77 -4.54
CA SER A 354 -18.94 -0.27 -3.83
C SER A 354 -19.22 -0.03 -2.34
N LEU A 355 -20.32 0.66 -2.00
CA LEU A 355 -20.70 0.94 -0.62
C LEU A 355 -21.03 -0.31 0.19
N ARG A 356 -21.68 -1.31 -0.40
CA ARG A 356 -21.94 -2.60 0.26
C ARG A 356 -20.62 -3.35 0.53
N PHE A 357 -19.75 -3.42 -0.48
CA PHE A 357 -18.47 -4.11 -0.37
C PHE A 357 -17.56 -3.52 0.70
N ILE A 358 -17.42 -2.16 0.72
CA ILE A 358 -16.51 -1.46 1.62
C ILE A 358 -16.89 -1.57 3.11
N ASN A 359 -18.14 -1.94 3.42
CA ASN A 359 -18.61 -2.11 4.78
C ASN A 359 -17.82 -3.18 5.59
N ASN A 360 -17.17 -4.10 4.89
CA ASN A 360 -16.31 -5.11 5.49
C ASN A 360 -14.87 -4.63 5.77
N PHE A 361 -14.53 -3.39 5.38
CA PHE A 361 -13.19 -2.81 5.49
C PHE A 361 -13.11 -1.73 6.58
N THR A 362 -14.15 -1.54 7.38
CA THR A 362 -14.15 -0.56 8.48
C THR A 362 -13.16 -0.96 9.57
N TRP A 363 -12.44 0.03 10.11
CA TRP A 363 -11.45 -0.22 11.15
C TRP A 363 -12.02 -0.97 12.37
N LYS A 364 -13.25 -0.69 12.76
CA LYS A 364 -13.94 -1.40 13.86
C LYS A 364 -13.94 -2.94 13.67
N LYS A 365 -14.16 -3.40 12.42
CA LYS A 365 -14.14 -4.84 12.09
C LYS A 365 -12.72 -5.41 12.02
N ILE A 366 -11.80 -4.63 11.44
CA ILE A 366 -10.40 -5.05 11.24
C ILE A 366 -9.65 -5.13 12.57
N ALA A 367 -9.85 -4.16 13.47
CA ALA A 367 -9.23 -4.13 14.79
C ALA A 367 -9.50 -5.40 15.62
N LYS A 368 -10.72 -5.96 15.53
CA LYS A 368 -11.07 -7.21 16.22
C LYS A 368 -10.19 -8.38 15.75
N LYS A 369 -9.85 -8.44 14.45
CA LYS A 369 -8.97 -9.48 13.90
C LYS A 369 -7.54 -9.36 14.43
N TYR A 370 -6.98 -8.15 14.54
CA TYR A 370 -5.64 -7.96 15.15
C TYR A 370 -5.62 -8.43 16.60
N LEU A 371 -6.65 -8.10 17.38
CA LEU A 371 -6.74 -8.55 18.77
C LEU A 371 -6.88 -10.07 18.91
N SER A 372 -7.59 -10.75 18.00
CA SER A 372 -7.73 -12.22 18.06
C SER A 372 -6.39 -12.94 17.77
N ILE A 373 -5.54 -12.40 16.88
CA ILE A 373 -4.23 -12.99 16.56
C ILE A 373 -3.29 -12.98 17.80
N ILE A 374 -3.40 -11.95 18.62
CA ILE A 374 -2.57 -11.81 19.84
C ILE A 374 -3.04 -12.77 20.94
N LYS A 375 -4.34 -13.08 21.00
CA LYS A 375 -4.89 -13.97 22.03
C LYS A 375 -4.57 -15.45 21.79
N ASN A 376 -4.64 -15.88 20.52
CA ASN A 376 -4.36 -17.24 20.06
C ASN A 376 -2.90 -17.43 19.68
#